data_c2f2e608d3526277bb41dc06b04e7796
#
_entry.id   c2f2e608d3526277bb41dc06b04e7796
#
_cell.length_a   1.000
_cell.length_b   1.000
_cell.length_c   1.000
_cell.angle_alpha   90.00
_cell.angle_beta   90.00
_cell.angle_gamma   90.00
#
_symmetry.space_group_name_H-M   'P 1'
#
loop_
_entity.id
_entity.type
_entity.pdbx_description
1 polymer ?
#
loop_
_entity_poly.entity_id
_entity_poly.type
_entity_poly.pdbx_seq_one_letter_code
_entity_poly.pdbx_strand_id
1 'polypeptide(L)'
;MNSLHPVLVLTDNLYLAGQFKALVATKPALAAVLFEYRCSPASEAVMQPYGIIPLNVKQDWQSLVGHYSLIISAHCKQLFPAGLVEQVRCVNVHPGLNPYNRGWFPQVFSIINKLPLGATIHEIDAELDHGPIIVQKQVPLHEYDTSLTAYNRVLAAELELLDSHLEAIISGHYTIAKPAEVGNLNLKKDFNKLLAIDRSEPLTFGQAIDRLRALTHGNYQNAYFFDKEGNKIFVNLTLTPAPSA
;
A
#
# COMPACT_ATOMS: atom_id res chain seq x y z
N MET A 1 -10.61 -21.81 28.97
CA MET A 1 -9.93 -21.77 27.67
C MET A 1 -10.26 -20.41 27.08
N ASN A 2 -9.31 -19.49 27.07
CA ASN A 2 -9.54 -18.21 26.36
C ASN A 2 -9.71 -18.55 24.88
N SER A 3 -10.90 -18.32 24.34
CA SER A 3 -11.11 -18.36 22.89
C SER A 3 -10.22 -17.30 22.29
N LEU A 4 -9.12 -17.73 21.67
CA LEU A 4 -8.24 -16.82 20.93
C LEU A 4 -9.07 -16.25 19.78
N HIS A 5 -9.49 -14.98 19.92
CA HIS A 5 -10.16 -14.29 18.82
C HIS A 5 -9.23 -14.29 17.60
N PRO A 6 -9.74 -14.61 16.41
CA PRO A 6 -8.91 -14.67 15.21
C PRO A 6 -8.33 -13.31 14.82
N VAL A 7 -7.31 -13.33 13.98
CA VAL A 7 -6.74 -12.16 13.31
C VAL A 7 -7.31 -12.10 11.91
N LEU A 8 -7.91 -10.97 11.56
CA LEU A 8 -8.38 -10.71 10.20
C LEU A 8 -7.29 -10.02 9.38
N VAL A 9 -6.98 -10.57 8.21
CA VAL A 9 -6.10 -9.94 7.21
C VAL A 9 -6.96 -9.51 6.01
N LEU A 10 -7.05 -8.20 5.81
CA LEU A 10 -7.75 -7.59 4.68
C LEU A 10 -6.74 -7.19 3.61
N THR A 11 -6.86 -7.75 2.41
CA THR A 11 -5.93 -7.45 1.31
C THR A 11 -6.60 -7.53 -0.05
N ASP A 12 -6.24 -6.59 -0.93
CA ASP A 12 -6.62 -6.58 -2.34
C ASP A 12 -5.45 -6.92 -3.27
N ASN A 13 -4.34 -7.40 -2.69
CA ASN A 13 -3.12 -7.77 -3.39
C ASN A 13 -2.87 -9.28 -3.22
N LEU A 14 -3.08 -10.04 -4.30
CA LEU A 14 -2.94 -11.50 -4.28
C LEU A 14 -1.52 -11.97 -3.95
N TYR A 15 -0.50 -11.28 -4.49
CA TYR A 15 0.90 -11.60 -4.19
C TYR A 15 1.17 -11.44 -2.68
N LEU A 16 0.79 -10.30 -2.12
CA LEU A 16 0.98 -10.02 -0.70
C LEU A 16 0.20 -11.00 0.20
N ALA A 17 -1.00 -11.39 -0.20
CA ALA A 17 -1.77 -12.44 0.49
C ALA A 17 -1.02 -13.77 0.57
N GLY A 18 -0.42 -14.19 -0.55
CA GLY A 18 0.39 -15.41 -0.61
C GLY A 18 1.64 -15.33 0.24
N GLN A 19 2.37 -14.23 0.17
CA GLN A 19 3.56 -14.00 0.98
C GLN A 19 3.24 -13.93 2.47
N PHE A 20 2.14 -13.27 2.85
CA PHE A 20 1.71 -13.21 4.24
C PHE A 20 1.37 -14.60 4.80
N LYS A 21 0.62 -15.42 4.05
CA LYS A 21 0.33 -16.81 4.44
C LYS A 21 1.61 -17.63 4.60
N ALA A 22 2.55 -17.52 3.65
CA ALA A 22 3.82 -18.22 3.72
C ALA A 22 4.64 -17.78 4.94
N LEU A 23 4.68 -16.47 5.22
CA LEU A 23 5.38 -15.93 6.37
C LEU A 23 4.80 -16.44 7.70
N VAL A 24 3.48 -16.42 7.86
CA VAL A 24 2.81 -16.96 9.06
C VAL A 24 3.18 -18.42 9.28
N ALA A 25 3.20 -19.23 8.22
CA ALA A 25 3.54 -20.66 8.30
C ALA A 25 4.98 -20.92 8.77
N THR A 26 5.89 -19.97 8.63
CA THR A 26 7.29 -20.09 9.09
C THR A 26 7.48 -19.72 10.56
N LYS A 27 6.44 -19.19 11.24
CA LYS A 27 6.56 -18.67 12.62
C LYS A 27 5.88 -19.59 13.64
N PRO A 28 6.67 -20.40 14.40
CA PRO A 28 6.11 -21.33 15.40
C PRO A 28 5.25 -20.61 16.47
N ALA A 29 5.62 -19.38 16.85
CA ALA A 29 4.88 -18.59 17.83
C ALA A 29 3.43 -18.25 17.35
N LEU A 30 3.17 -18.29 16.05
CA LEU A 30 1.88 -18.03 15.47
C LEU A 30 1.05 -19.28 15.13
N ALA A 31 1.58 -20.47 15.41
CA ALA A 31 0.91 -21.75 15.06
C ALA A 31 -0.47 -21.93 15.71
N ALA A 32 -0.72 -21.31 16.85
CA ALA A 32 -2.01 -21.33 17.54
C ALA A 32 -2.94 -20.16 17.18
N VAL A 33 -2.47 -19.21 16.35
CA VAL A 33 -3.26 -18.04 15.95
C VAL A 33 -4.09 -18.40 14.72
N LEU A 34 -5.40 -18.19 14.79
CA LEU A 34 -6.29 -18.36 13.65
C LEU A 34 -6.24 -17.08 12.80
N PHE A 35 -5.89 -17.22 11.52
CA PHE A 35 -5.92 -16.15 10.53
C PHE A 35 -7.07 -16.33 9.55
N GLU A 36 -7.85 -15.28 9.37
CA GLU A 36 -8.86 -15.20 8.32
C GLU A 36 -8.45 -14.15 7.28
N TYR A 37 -8.65 -14.49 6.00
CA TYR A 37 -8.29 -13.61 4.89
C TYR A 37 -9.54 -13.16 4.15
N ARG A 38 -9.67 -11.85 3.95
CA ARG A 38 -10.76 -11.22 3.20
C ARG A 38 -10.23 -10.16 2.24
N CYS A 39 -11.03 -9.78 1.27
CA CYS A 39 -10.71 -8.71 0.31
C CYS A 39 -11.85 -7.68 0.24
N SER A 40 -11.60 -6.56 -0.41
CA SER A 40 -12.65 -5.61 -0.74
C SER A 40 -13.63 -6.21 -1.76
N PRO A 41 -14.91 -5.85 -1.76
CA PRO A 41 -15.87 -6.32 -2.77
C PRO A 41 -15.41 -6.06 -4.22
N ALA A 42 -14.73 -4.94 -4.47
CA ALA A 42 -14.20 -4.62 -5.80
C ALA A 42 -13.07 -5.56 -6.28
N SER A 43 -12.47 -6.35 -5.39
CA SER A 43 -11.39 -7.29 -5.69
C SER A 43 -11.86 -8.75 -5.72
N GLU A 44 -13.16 -9.02 -5.51
CA GLU A 44 -13.74 -10.36 -5.41
C GLU A 44 -13.34 -11.26 -6.58
N ALA A 45 -13.53 -10.80 -7.82
CA ALA A 45 -13.26 -11.59 -9.02
C ALA A 45 -11.81 -12.11 -9.11
N VAL A 46 -10.85 -11.35 -8.56
CA VAL A 46 -9.43 -11.70 -8.53
C VAL A 46 -9.09 -12.61 -7.35
N MET A 47 -9.71 -12.39 -6.20
CA MET A 47 -9.33 -12.99 -4.93
C MET A 47 -10.10 -14.27 -4.59
N GLN A 48 -11.36 -14.39 -5.03
CA GLN A 48 -12.23 -15.53 -4.75
C GLN A 48 -11.68 -16.88 -5.23
N PRO A 49 -11.02 -17.00 -6.42
CA PRO A 49 -10.42 -18.27 -6.86
C PRO A 49 -9.34 -18.81 -5.91
N TYR A 50 -8.82 -17.97 -5.01
CA TYR A 50 -7.82 -18.32 -4.00
C TYR A 50 -8.40 -18.46 -2.59
N GLY A 51 -9.74 -18.59 -2.49
CA GLY A 51 -10.44 -18.76 -1.22
C GLY A 51 -10.53 -17.50 -0.35
N ILE A 52 -10.24 -16.32 -0.92
CA ILE A 52 -10.32 -15.04 -0.22
C ILE A 52 -11.62 -14.37 -0.65
N ILE A 53 -12.64 -14.43 0.21
CA ILE A 53 -13.98 -13.92 -0.06
C ILE A 53 -14.12 -12.44 0.34
N PRO A 54 -15.05 -11.70 -0.28
CA PRO A 54 -15.21 -10.28 0.01
C PRO A 54 -15.78 -10.02 1.41
N LEU A 55 -15.42 -8.86 1.95
CA LEU A 55 -15.96 -8.27 3.16
C LEU A 55 -16.10 -6.77 2.95
N ASN A 56 -17.26 -6.20 3.21
CA ASN A 56 -17.48 -4.76 3.18
C ASN A 56 -17.30 -4.16 4.58
N VAL A 57 -16.10 -3.66 4.85
CA VAL A 57 -15.75 -3.12 6.18
C VAL A 57 -16.72 -2.02 6.63
N LYS A 58 -17.18 -1.16 5.71
CA LYS A 58 -18.09 -0.06 6.04
C LYS A 58 -19.49 -0.55 6.45
N GLN A 59 -19.97 -1.65 5.86
CA GLN A 59 -21.29 -2.20 6.14
C GLN A 59 -21.28 -3.18 7.30
N ASP A 60 -20.20 -3.96 7.40
CA ASP A 60 -20.16 -5.14 8.29
C ASP A 60 -19.37 -4.89 9.59
N TRP A 61 -18.86 -3.69 9.81
CA TRP A 61 -17.90 -3.40 10.89
C TRP A 61 -18.40 -3.80 12.29
N GLN A 62 -19.72 -3.68 12.58
CA GLN A 62 -20.27 -4.06 13.88
C GLN A 62 -20.08 -5.56 14.16
N SER A 63 -20.15 -6.40 13.11
CA SER A 63 -19.95 -7.85 13.26
C SER A 63 -18.48 -8.22 13.48
N LEU A 64 -17.55 -7.34 13.16
CA LEU A 64 -16.13 -7.56 13.37
C LEU A 64 -15.71 -7.28 14.83
N VAL A 65 -16.46 -6.39 15.50
CA VAL A 65 -16.22 -6.06 16.91
C VAL A 65 -16.50 -7.27 17.79
N GLY A 66 -15.56 -7.61 18.68
CA GLY A 66 -15.65 -8.76 19.57
C GLY A 66 -15.41 -10.12 18.88
N HIS A 67 -15.35 -10.15 17.54
CA HIS A 67 -15.00 -11.38 16.80
C HIS A 67 -13.50 -11.47 16.56
N TYR A 68 -12.85 -10.37 16.15
CA TYR A 68 -11.41 -10.32 15.88
C TYR A 68 -10.65 -9.61 17.00
N SER A 69 -9.46 -10.12 17.34
CA SER A 69 -8.52 -9.48 18.27
C SER A 69 -7.69 -8.39 17.61
N LEU A 70 -7.49 -8.51 16.31
CA LEU A 70 -6.70 -7.63 15.47
C LEU A 70 -7.20 -7.70 14.02
N ILE A 71 -7.23 -6.55 13.36
CA ILE A 71 -7.44 -6.45 11.91
C ILE A 71 -6.19 -5.86 11.28
N ILE A 72 -5.60 -6.57 10.32
CA ILE A 72 -4.44 -6.11 9.55
C ILE A 72 -4.92 -5.78 8.14
N SER A 73 -4.85 -4.49 7.78
CA SER A 73 -4.99 -4.02 6.41
C SER A 73 -3.65 -4.16 5.70
N ALA A 74 -3.60 -4.90 4.62
CA ALA A 74 -2.40 -5.08 3.79
C ALA A 74 -2.75 -4.79 2.34
N HIS A 75 -2.62 -3.54 1.90
CA HIS A 75 -3.09 -3.02 0.61
C HIS A 75 -4.61 -3.16 0.38
N CYS A 76 -5.40 -3.07 1.45
CA CYS A 76 -6.85 -3.01 1.37
C CYS A 76 -7.29 -1.61 0.89
N LYS A 77 -8.23 -1.56 -0.05
CA LYS A 77 -8.73 -0.32 -0.65
C LYS A 77 -9.95 0.28 0.08
N GLN A 78 -10.25 -0.18 1.30
CA GLN A 78 -11.38 0.29 2.08
C GLN A 78 -10.93 1.22 3.20
N LEU A 79 -11.75 2.23 3.47
CA LEU A 79 -11.61 3.05 4.68
C LEU A 79 -12.28 2.34 5.86
N PHE A 80 -11.65 2.39 7.01
CA PHE A 80 -12.15 1.80 8.23
C PHE A 80 -13.02 2.83 8.98
N PRO A 81 -14.26 2.48 9.34
CA PRO A 81 -15.11 3.37 10.13
C PRO A 81 -14.50 3.68 11.50
N ALA A 82 -14.70 4.90 11.99
CA ALA A 82 -14.22 5.31 13.31
C ALA A 82 -14.68 4.35 14.42
N GLY A 83 -15.96 3.94 14.38
CA GLY A 83 -16.50 2.99 15.36
C GLY A 83 -15.83 1.61 15.36
N LEU A 84 -15.19 1.18 14.26
CA LEU A 84 -14.40 -0.05 14.22
C LEU A 84 -13.03 0.17 14.89
N VAL A 85 -12.30 1.20 14.47
CA VAL A 85 -10.93 1.45 14.96
C VAL A 85 -10.88 1.86 16.43
N GLU A 86 -11.99 2.35 16.99
CA GLU A 86 -12.13 2.64 18.42
C GLU A 86 -12.32 1.39 19.27
N GLN A 87 -12.80 0.29 18.69
CA GLN A 87 -13.19 -0.92 19.43
C GLN A 87 -12.34 -2.14 19.10
N VAL A 88 -11.69 -2.16 17.92
CA VAL A 88 -10.79 -3.24 17.51
C VAL A 88 -9.46 -2.64 17.11
N ARG A 89 -8.40 -3.23 17.57
CA ARG A 89 -7.05 -2.83 17.15
C ARG A 89 -6.88 -3.10 15.66
N CYS A 90 -6.61 -2.04 14.90
CA CYS A 90 -6.44 -2.10 13.46
C CYS A 90 -5.06 -1.58 13.08
N VAL A 91 -4.34 -2.32 12.23
CA VAL A 91 -2.98 -2.02 11.78
C VAL A 91 -2.96 -2.01 10.25
N ASN A 92 -2.25 -1.05 9.65
CA ASN A 92 -2.06 -0.97 8.22
C ASN A 92 -0.60 -1.26 7.83
N VAL A 93 -0.42 -2.13 6.85
CA VAL A 93 0.83 -2.31 6.11
C VAL A 93 0.73 -1.42 4.89
N HIS A 94 1.41 -0.28 4.92
CA HIS A 94 1.28 0.81 3.97
C HIS A 94 2.51 0.91 3.07
N PRO A 95 2.35 0.90 1.73
CA PRO A 95 3.45 1.01 0.76
C PRO A 95 3.97 2.45 0.61
N GLY A 96 4.12 3.16 1.71
CA GLY A 96 4.59 4.53 1.80
C GLY A 96 5.43 4.77 3.06
N LEU A 97 6.30 5.77 3.02
CA LEU A 97 7.09 6.20 4.18
C LEU A 97 6.38 7.36 4.89
N ASN A 98 5.52 7.06 5.86
CA ASN A 98 4.79 8.09 6.60
C ASN A 98 5.77 9.07 7.30
N PRO A 99 5.47 10.38 7.29
CA PRO A 99 4.22 11.02 6.86
C PRO A 99 4.19 11.42 5.37
N TYR A 100 5.16 11.03 4.55
CA TYR A 100 5.29 11.47 3.16
C TYR A 100 4.37 10.69 2.21
N ASN A 101 3.71 11.40 1.30
CA ASN A 101 2.89 10.84 0.21
C ASN A 101 1.86 9.81 0.67
N ARG A 102 1.22 10.05 1.84
CA ARG A 102 0.12 9.20 2.35
C ARG A 102 -0.99 9.06 1.30
N GLY A 103 -1.77 8.01 1.41
CA GLY A 103 -2.92 7.75 0.55
C GLY A 103 -2.58 6.91 -0.68
N TRP A 104 -2.97 7.38 -1.88
CA TRP A 104 -2.92 6.58 -3.10
C TRP A 104 -1.58 6.70 -3.82
N PHE A 105 -1.03 5.55 -4.26
CA PHE A 105 0.17 5.45 -5.09
C PHE A 105 1.41 6.19 -4.55
N PRO A 106 1.84 5.93 -3.30
CA PRO A 106 2.97 6.65 -2.68
C PRO A 106 4.23 6.65 -3.54
N GLN A 107 4.55 5.54 -4.21
CA GLN A 107 5.73 5.43 -5.09
C GLN A 107 5.67 6.40 -6.29
N VAL A 108 4.45 6.64 -6.84
CA VAL A 108 4.26 7.62 -7.92
C VAL A 108 4.57 9.02 -7.42
N PHE A 109 3.99 9.35 -6.27
CA PHE A 109 4.17 10.69 -5.69
C PHE A 109 5.54 10.91 -5.08
N SER A 110 6.25 9.85 -4.64
CA SER A 110 7.66 9.98 -4.25
C SER A 110 8.55 10.37 -5.43
N ILE A 111 8.27 9.85 -6.63
CA ILE A 111 8.95 10.28 -7.86
C ILE A 111 8.61 11.73 -8.20
N ILE A 112 7.33 12.09 -8.19
CA ILE A 112 6.85 13.44 -8.58
C ILE A 112 7.28 14.51 -7.58
N ASN A 113 7.09 14.25 -6.28
CA ASN A 113 7.33 15.23 -5.21
C ASN A 113 8.76 15.24 -4.71
N LYS A 114 9.62 14.32 -5.18
CA LYS A 114 11.01 14.15 -4.72
C LYS A 114 11.10 13.90 -3.21
N LEU A 115 10.12 13.21 -2.64
CA LEU A 115 10.07 12.87 -1.23
C LEU A 115 10.53 11.42 -0.99
N PRO A 116 10.97 11.09 0.23
CA PRO A 116 11.41 9.75 0.57
C PRO A 116 10.36 8.68 0.27
N LEU A 117 10.82 7.48 -0.06
CA LEU A 117 10.02 6.29 -0.33
C LEU A 117 10.34 5.20 0.67
N GLY A 118 9.35 4.40 1.06
CA GLY A 118 9.53 3.27 1.94
C GLY A 118 8.23 2.56 2.25
N ALA A 119 8.29 1.72 3.29
CA ALA A 119 7.15 1.01 3.84
C ALA A 119 6.93 1.44 5.29
N THR A 120 5.68 1.49 5.72
CA THR A 120 5.29 1.79 7.10
C THR A 120 4.25 0.79 7.59
N ILE A 121 4.44 0.26 8.80
CA ILE A 121 3.37 -0.40 9.55
C ILE A 121 2.94 0.56 10.64
N HIS A 122 1.65 0.91 10.66
CA HIS A 122 1.10 1.88 11.61
C HIS A 122 -0.27 1.44 12.12
N GLU A 123 -0.70 1.94 13.26
CA GLU A 123 -2.09 1.79 13.70
C GLU A 123 -3.01 2.60 12.80
N ILE A 124 -4.24 2.13 12.61
CA ILE A 124 -5.25 2.85 11.84
C ILE A 124 -6.03 3.73 12.80
N ASP A 125 -6.15 5.00 12.46
CA ASP A 125 -7.04 5.96 13.12
C ASP A 125 -8.14 6.45 12.15
N ALA A 126 -8.82 7.52 12.50
CA ALA A 126 -9.92 8.06 11.69
C ALA A 126 -9.44 8.76 10.40
N GLU A 127 -8.15 9.07 10.29
CA GLU A 127 -7.58 9.74 9.12
C GLU A 127 -6.81 8.76 8.24
N LEU A 128 -6.72 9.05 6.93
CA LEU A 128 -6.07 8.18 5.97
C LEU A 128 -4.55 8.14 6.18
N ASP A 129 -4.03 6.94 6.48
CA ASP A 129 -2.61 6.63 6.70
C ASP A 129 -1.90 7.61 7.67
N HIS A 130 -2.63 8.05 8.71
CA HIS A 130 -2.18 9.07 9.66
C HIS A 130 -1.74 8.49 11.00
N GLY A 131 -2.28 7.36 11.40
CA GLY A 131 -2.12 6.77 12.72
C GLY A 131 -0.67 6.57 13.19
N PRO A 132 -0.46 6.32 14.48
CA PRO A 132 0.86 6.16 15.07
C PRO A 132 1.68 5.06 14.40
N ILE A 133 2.95 5.33 14.14
CA ILE A 133 3.87 4.43 13.45
C ILE A 133 4.38 3.37 14.43
N ILE A 134 4.25 2.11 14.05
CA ILE A 134 4.83 0.96 14.77
C ILE A 134 6.28 0.77 14.30
N VAL A 135 6.48 0.68 12.99
CA VAL A 135 7.79 0.52 12.38
C VAL A 135 7.74 1.00 10.93
N GLN A 136 8.87 1.46 10.42
CA GLN A 136 9.01 1.85 9.03
C GLN A 136 10.41 1.56 8.50
N LYS A 137 10.51 1.42 7.19
CA LYS A 137 11.76 1.22 6.48
C LYS A 137 11.82 2.07 5.23
N GLN A 138 12.79 2.98 5.17
CA GLN A 138 13.08 3.74 3.96
C GLN A 138 13.77 2.83 2.93
N VAL A 139 13.42 3.01 1.66
CA VAL A 139 14.09 2.35 0.53
C VAL A 139 14.66 3.37 -0.43
N PRO A 140 15.76 3.05 -1.16
CA PRO A 140 16.29 3.95 -2.16
C PRO A 140 15.30 4.16 -3.31
N LEU A 141 15.27 5.39 -3.84
CA LEU A 141 14.55 5.75 -5.07
C LEU A 141 15.59 6.31 -6.05
N HIS A 142 15.84 5.58 -7.13
CA HIS A 142 16.82 5.96 -8.14
C HIS A 142 16.19 6.76 -9.28
N GLU A 143 16.97 7.56 -9.99
CA GLU A 143 16.47 8.35 -11.10
C GLU A 143 15.99 7.51 -12.30
N TYR A 144 16.48 6.28 -12.42
CA TYR A 144 16.04 5.31 -13.42
C TYR A 144 14.88 4.43 -12.97
N ASP A 145 14.37 4.58 -11.73
CA ASP A 145 13.23 3.82 -11.28
C ASP A 145 11.95 4.28 -11.98
N THR A 146 11.18 3.30 -12.43
CA THR A 146 9.77 3.48 -12.77
C THR A 146 8.90 3.25 -11.54
N SER A 147 7.60 3.57 -11.63
CA SER A 147 6.64 3.24 -10.58
C SER A 147 6.67 1.75 -10.20
N LEU A 148 6.86 0.85 -11.16
CA LEU A 148 6.90 -0.60 -10.88
C LEU A 148 8.17 -1.00 -10.11
N THR A 149 9.35 -0.55 -10.54
CA THR A 149 10.61 -0.92 -9.87
C THR A 149 10.70 -0.36 -8.46
N ALA A 150 10.22 0.88 -8.27
CA ALA A 150 10.10 1.50 -6.94
C ALA A 150 9.11 0.73 -6.05
N TYR A 151 7.93 0.38 -6.58
CA TYR A 151 6.92 -0.38 -5.86
C TYR A 151 7.40 -1.77 -5.44
N ASN A 152 8.10 -2.50 -6.31
CA ASN A 152 8.64 -3.82 -5.97
C ASN A 152 9.64 -3.75 -4.80
N ARG A 153 10.41 -2.67 -4.71
CA ARG A 153 11.35 -2.44 -3.59
C ARG A 153 10.61 -2.12 -2.29
N VAL A 154 9.50 -1.39 -2.38
CA VAL A 154 8.61 -1.16 -1.22
C VAL A 154 7.97 -2.45 -0.75
N LEU A 155 7.44 -3.28 -1.65
CA LEU A 155 6.88 -4.60 -1.30
C LEU A 155 7.90 -5.49 -0.57
N ALA A 156 9.16 -5.50 -1.02
CA ALA A 156 10.20 -6.24 -0.33
C ALA A 156 10.42 -5.71 1.10
N ALA A 157 10.42 -4.38 1.28
CA ALA A 157 10.55 -3.76 2.60
C ALA A 157 9.35 -4.08 3.51
N GLU A 158 8.12 -4.10 2.98
CA GLU A 158 6.92 -4.50 3.74
C GLU A 158 7.04 -5.94 4.26
N LEU A 159 7.50 -6.87 3.42
CA LEU A 159 7.70 -8.26 3.81
C LEU A 159 8.79 -8.41 4.87
N GLU A 160 9.89 -7.66 4.77
CA GLU A 160 10.94 -7.64 5.81
C GLU A 160 10.41 -7.07 7.14
N LEU A 161 9.61 -6.01 7.10
CA LEU A 161 8.98 -5.45 8.30
C LEU A 161 7.99 -6.42 8.94
N LEU A 162 7.17 -7.09 8.13
CA LEU A 162 6.25 -8.13 8.60
C LEU A 162 7.03 -9.32 9.19
N ASP A 163 8.08 -9.77 8.52
CA ASP A 163 8.90 -10.88 9.05
C ASP A 163 9.46 -10.57 10.43
N SER A 164 9.96 -9.38 10.63
CA SER A 164 10.60 -8.96 11.86
C SER A 164 9.63 -8.59 13.00
N HIS A 165 8.40 -8.12 12.68
CA HIS A 165 7.53 -7.49 13.67
C HIS A 165 6.15 -8.13 13.82
N LEU A 166 5.76 -9.09 12.98
CA LEU A 166 4.41 -9.67 12.98
C LEU A 166 4.02 -10.28 14.34
N GLU A 167 4.93 -10.98 15.00
CA GLU A 167 4.68 -11.57 16.31
C GLU A 167 4.40 -10.50 17.38
N ALA A 168 5.20 -9.43 17.39
CA ALA A 168 5.01 -8.29 18.28
C ALA A 168 3.68 -7.55 17.99
N ILE A 169 3.32 -7.40 16.70
CA ILE A 169 2.06 -6.80 16.28
C ILE A 169 0.87 -7.64 16.75
N ILE A 170 0.92 -8.94 16.56
CA ILE A 170 -0.17 -9.84 16.98
C ILE A 170 -0.34 -9.84 18.49
N SER A 171 0.76 -9.95 19.26
CA SER A 171 0.71 -9.93 20.72
C SER A 171 0.41 -8.56 21.32
N GLY A 172 0.51 -7.48 20.53
CA GLY A 172 0.36 -6.11 21.03
C GLY A 172 1.57 -5.57 21.79
N HIS A 173 2.71 -6.26 21.74
CA HIS A 173 3.94 -5.86 22.42
C HIS A 173 4.87 -5.08 21.47
N TYR A 174 4.48 -3.84 21.15
CA TYR A 174 5.28 -2.91 20.34
C TYR A 174 5.17 -1.49 20.89
N THR A 175 6.08 -0.65 20.49
CA THR A 175 6.01 0.80 20.76
C THR A 175 5.48 1.53 19.54
N ILE A 176 4.87 2.69 19.77
CA ILE A 176 4.38 3.56 18.71
C ILE A 176 5.06 4.93 18.77
N ALA A 177 5.25 5.53 17.62
CA ALA A 177 5.77 6.89 17.50
C ALA A 177 4.82 7.74 16.64
N LYS A 178 4.58 8.99 17.05
CA LYS A 178 3.89 9.94 16.19
C LYS A 178 4.90 10.56 15.23
N PRO A 179 4.52 10.77 13.95
CA PRO A 179 5.36 11.54 13.03
C PRO A 179 5.67 12.93 13.59
N ALA A 180 6.90 13.40 13.38
CA ALA A 180 7.33 14.73 13.82
C ALA A 180 6.66 15.88 13.02
N GLU A 181 6.14 15.56 11.84
CA GLU A 181 5.50 16.51 10.93
C GLU A 181 4.22 15.91 10.31
N VAL A 182 3.33 16.76 9.80
CA VAL A 182 2.05 16.33 9.23
C VAL A 182 2.23 15.60 7.90
N GLY A 183 3.28 15.94 7.13
CA GLY A 183 3.52 15.39 5.80
C GLY A 183 2.47 15.82 4.77
N ASN A 184 2.28 15.00 3.74
CA ASN A 184 1.34 15.29 2.65
C ASN A 184 0.46 14.07 2.32
N LEU A 185 -0.70 14.35 1.68
CA LEU A 185 -1.70 13.35 1.32
C LEU A 185 -2.01 13.47 -0.17
N ASN A 186 -2.00 12.34 -0.88
CA ASN A 186 -2.37 12.26 -2.28
C ASN A 186 -3.57 11.32 -2.47
N LEU A 187 -4.60 11.82 -3.13
CA LEU A 187 -5.82 11.06 -3.39
C LEU A 187 -5.81 10.49 -4.81
N LYS A 188 -6.68 9.53 -5.08
CA LYS A 188 -6.84 8.96 -6.43
C LYS A 188 -7.10 10.03 -7.50
N LYS A 189 -7.83 11.09 -7.14
CA LYS A 189 -8.06 12.23 -8.04
C LYS A 189 -6.77 12.95 -8.46
N ASP A 190 -5.78 12.99 -7.58
CA ASP A 190 -4.49 13.65 -7.87
C ASP A 190 -3.65 12.79 -8.81
N PHE A 191 -3.66 11.48 -8.64
CA PHE A 191 -3.10 10.55 -9.62
C PHE A 191 -3.77 10.69 -10.99
N ASN A 192 -5.10 10.77 -11.04
CA ASN A 192 -5.85 10.90 -12.30
C ASN A 192 -5.49 12.17 -13.08
N LYS A 193 -5.12 13.25 -12.39
CA LYS A 193 -4.65 14.51 -13.05
C LYS A 193 -3.31 14.33 -13.79
N LEU A 194 -2.51 13.34 -13.40
CA LEU A 194 -1.21 13.09 -14.04
C LEU A 194 -1.34 12.34 -15.38
N LEU A 195 -2.46 11.60 -15.59
CA LEU A 195 -2.59 10.61 -16.67
C LEU A 195 -2.61 11.25 -18.06
N ALA A 196 -3.38 12.32 -18.25
CA ALA A 196 -3.48 13.02 -19.53
C ALA A 196 -2.30 13.99 -19.69
N ILE A 197 -1.53 13.80 -20.76
CA ILE A 197 -0.36 14.62 -21.09
C ILE A 197 -0.83 15.74 -22.03
N ASP A 198 -0.74 16.98 -21.57
CA ASP A 198 -0.81 18.14 -22.46
C ASP A 198 0.55 18.35 -23.11
N ARG A 199 0.63 18.12 -24.42
CA ARG A 199 1.88 18.24 -25.19
C ARG A 199 2.37 19.68 -25.32
N SER A 200 1.55 20.67 -24.94
CA SER A 200 1.91 22.10 -24.90
C SER A 200 2.31 22.57 -23.50
N GLU A 201 2.16 21.71 -22.47
CA GLU A 201 2.54 22.04 -21.09
C GLU A 201 4.05 22.37 -20.98
N PRO A 202 4.42 23.55 -20.46
CA PRO A 202 5.83 23.92 -20.33
C PRO A 202 6.48 23.15 -19.16
N LEU A 203 7.20 22.08 -19.47
CA LEU A 203 7.96 21.28 -18.50
C LEU A 203 9.45 21.27 -18.89
N THR A 204 10.32 21.15 -17.88
CA THR A 204 11.70 20.74 -18.13
C THR A 204 11.73 19.27 -18.57
N PHE A 205 12.77 18.86 -19.29
CA PHE A 205 12.97 17.44 -19.62
C PHE A 205 12.99 16.55 -18.38
N GLY A 206 13.59 17.01 -17.27
CA GLY A 206 13.60 16.28 -16.01
C GLY A 206 12.17 16.03 -15.47
N GLN A 207 11.33 17.06 -15.45
CA GLN A 207 9.94 16.93 -15.03
C GLN A 207 9.12 16.00 -15.94
N ALA A 208 9.35 16.08 -17.24
CA ALA A 208 8.69 15.19 -18.21
C ALA A 208 9.11 13.72 -17.99
N ILE A 209 10.41 13.47 -17.83
CA ILE A 209 10.94 12.13 -17.52
C ILE A 209 10.35 11.61 -16.20
N ASP A 210 10.35 12.41 -15.14
CA ASP A 210 9.81 12.02 -13.84
C ASP A 210 8.33 11.69 -13.93
N ARG A 211 7.53 12.47 -14.64
CA ARG A 211 6.10 12.19 -14.84
C ARG A 211 5.89 10.88 -15.60
N LEU A 212 6.62 10.66 -16.67
CA LEU A 212 6.48 9.45 -17.49
C LEU A 212 6.92 8.20 -16.71
N ARG A 213 8.06 8.24 -16.02
CA ARG A 213 8.54 7.09 -15.23
C ARG A 213 7.66 6.81 -14.01
N ALA A 214 7.09 7.86 -13.37
CA ALA A 214 6.13 7.71 -12.29
C ALA A 214 4.82 7.04 -12.74
N LEU A 215 4.40 7.24 -13.99
CA LEU A 215 3.21 6.64 -14.57
C LEU A 215 3.49 5.30 -15.28
N THR A 216 4.75 4.92 -15.45
CA THR A 216 5.12 3.62 -16.03
C THR A 216 5.10 2.53 -14.96
N HIS A 217 4.11 1.61 -15.04
CA HIS A 217 3.91 0.53 -14.08
C HIS A 217 3.61 -0.79 -14.80
N GLY A 218 4.65 -1.47 -15.28
CA GLY A 218 4.51 -2.70 -16.03
C GLY A 218 3.63 -2.52 -17.27
N ASN A 219 2.62 -3.37 -17.40
CA ASN A 219 1.69 -3.38 -18.54
C ASN A 219 0.51 -2.39 -18.39
N TYR A 220 0.45 -1.61 -17.29
CA TYR A 220 -0.61 -0.62 -17.12
C TYR A 220 -0.43 0.54 -18.08
N GLN A 221 -1.52 0.93 -18.72
CA GLN A 221 -1.61 2.04 -19.65
C GLN A 221 -2.10 3.28 -18.92
N ASN A 222 -1.19 4.00 -18.23
CA ASN A 222 -1.53 5.15 -17.41
C ASN A 222 -1.37 6.48 -18.17
N ALA A 223 -0.14 6.82 -18.57
CA ALA A 223 0.12 8.08 -19.27
C ALA A 223 -0.39 8.02 -20.71
N TYR A 224 -1.09 9.07 -21.14
CA TYR A 224 -1.60 9.15 -22.52
C TYR A 224 -1.72 10.59 -23.01
N PHE A 225 -1.76 10.74 -24.34
CA PHE A 225 -2.17 11.98 -25.02
C PHE A 225 -3.11 11.64 -26.17
N PHE A 226 -3.71 12.65 -26.78
CA PHE A 226 -4.48 12.50 -28.01
C PHE A 226 -3.68 13.00 -29.22
N ASP A 227 -3.70 12.25 -30.33
CA ASP A 227 -3.14 12.70 -31.59
C ASP A 227 -4.07 13.73 -32.28
N LYS A 228 -3.71 14.17 -33.50
CA LYS A 228 -4.50 15.17 -34.25
C LYS A 228 -5.85 14.62 -34.71
N GLU A 229 -5.96 13.31 -34.85
CA GLU A 229 -7.15 12.59 -35.26
C GLU A 229 -8.08 12.25 -34.08
N GLY A 230 -7.64 12.55 -32.83
CA GLY A 230 -8.38 12.27 -31.60
C GLY A 230 -8.15 10.85 -31.06
N ASN A 231 -7.18 10.09 -31.59
CA ASN A 231 -6.84 8.77 -31.07
C ASN A 231 -6.05 8.90 -29.79
N LYS A 232 -6.36 8.05 -28.82
CA LYS A 232 -5.65 7.97 -27.53
C LYS A 232 -4.37 7.17 -27.66
N ILE A 233 -3.23 7.81 -27.43
CA ILE A 233 -1.91 7.20 -27.52
C ILE A 233 -1.34 7.06 -26.11
N PHE A 234 -1.01 5.82 -25.70
CA PHE A 234 -0.37 5.55 -24.42
C PHE A 234 1.13 5.69 -24.48
N VAL A 235 1.74 6.13 -23.39
CA VAL A 235 3.18 6.35 -23.27
C VAL A 235 3.72 5.55 -22.11
N ASN A 236 4.74 4.74 -22.36
CA ASN A 236 5.56 4.09 -21.34
C ASN A 236 7.02 4.44 -21.56
N LEU A 237 7.80 4.58 -20.48
CA LEU A 237 9.21 4.94 -20.51
C LEU A 237 10.06 3.77 -20.02
N THR A 238 11.10 3.44 -20.76
CA THR A 238 12.16 2.52 -20.33
C THR A 238 13.42 3.31 -20.03
N LEU A 239 13.96 3.16 -18.83
CA LEU A 239 15.21 3.76 -18.39
C LEU A 239 16.23 2.66 -18.09
N THR A 240 17.40 2.74 -18.71
CA THR A 240 18.45 1.73 -18.54
C THR A 240 19.73 2.42 -18.09
N PRO A 241 20.23 2.13 -16.88
CA PRO A 241 21.55 2.61 -16.46
C PRO A 241 22.63 2.09 -17.40
N ALA A 242 23.61 2.93 -17.72
CA ALA A 242 24.79 2.44 -18.40
C ALA A 242 25.54 1.44 -17.49
N PRO A 243 26.22 0.42 -18.06
CA PRO A 243 27.11 -0.42 -17.27
C PRO A 243 28.14 0.42 -16.53
N SER A 244 28.43 0.04 -15.28
CA SER A 244 29.53 0.66 -14.52
C SER A 244 30.84 0.46 -15.28
N ALA A 245 31.59 1.51 -15.49
CA ALA A 245 32.91 1.45 -16.11
C ALA A 245 33.90 0.68 -15.22
#